data_9571926c72b945e5e26c0d4ebfabb8cd
#
_entry.id   9571926c72b945e5e26c0d4ebfabb8cd
#
_cell.length_a   1.000
_cell.length_b   1.000
_cell.length_c   1.000
_cell.angle_alpha   90.00
_cell.angle_beta   90.00
_cell.angle_gamma   90.00
#
_symmetry.space_group_name_H-M   'P 1'
#
loop_
_entity.id
_entity.type
_entity.pdbx_description
1 polymer ?
#
loop_
_entity_poly.entity_id
_entity_poly.type
_entity_poly.pdbx_seq_one_letter_code
_entity_poly.pdbx_strand_id
1 'polypeptide(L)'
;LLILFSIIKVLPQSLSWMILDATISGDSKDACTGTGACWTYIKVWFRRFMYGMYPNEFHWRINTAFILVIALGFVGYFMKENLKKYLALYYVIIYPVIAYLVIYYLISGGSFGLQWVETGAWGGLSLTFIVSFFCLIFCFPLGMIFALGRRSNLPAIKYISICYIEFWRG
;
A
#
# COMPACT_ATOMS: atom_id res chain seq x y z
N LEU A 1 -22.58 5.39 28.63
CA LEU A 1 -23.05 6.77 28.86
C LEU A 1 -21.89 7.78 28.77
N LEU A 2 -20.77 7.57 29.48
CA LEU A 2 -19.59 8.46 29.47
C LEU A 2 -18.99 8.64 28.07
N ILE A 3 -18.85 7.55 27.29
CA ILE A 3 -18.32 7.58 25.93
C ILE A 3 -19.22 8.41 25.01
N LEU A 4 -20.54 8.22 25.09
CA LEU A 4 -21.49 8.97 24.29
C LEU A 4 -21.47 10.47 24.62
N PHE A 5 -21.37 10.82 25.90
CA PHE A 5 -21.25 12.19 26.36
C PHE A 5 -19.95 12.84 25.90
N SER A 6 -18.82 12.12 25.94
CA SER A 6 -17.52 12.58 25.41
C SER A 6 -17.58 12.81 23.92
N ILE A 7 -18.21 11.94 23.15
CA ILE A 7 -18.38 12.08 21.71
C ILE A 7 -19.22 13.33 21.38
N ILE A 8 -20.36 13.52 22.04
CA ILE A 8 -21.24 14.66 21.80
C ILE A 8 -20.58 16.00 22.14
N LYS A 9 -19.67 16.03 23.10
CA LYS A 9 -18.97 17.25 23.51
C LYS A 9 -17.73 17.54 22.66
N VAL A 10 -16.96 16.52 22.28
CA VAL A 10 -15.71 16.66 21.53
C VAL A 10 -15.96 16.78 20.02
N LEU A 11 -16.99 16.11 19.50
CA LEU A 11 -17.27 16.08 18.07
C LEU A 11 -17.55 17.47 17.46
N PRO A 12 -18.44 18.34 18.04
CA PRO A 12 -18.67 19.66 17.46
C PRO A 12 -17.45 20.56 17.55
N GLN A 13 -16.66 20.46 18.61
CA GLN A 13 -15.43 21.25 18.78
C GLN A 13 -14.34 20.80 17.80
N SER A 14 -14.18 19.50 17.56
CA SER A 14 -13.25 19.00 16.55
C SER A 14 -13.70 19.31 15.14
N LEU A 15 -14.99 19.30 14.85
CA LEU A 15 -15.53 19.69 13.54
C LEU A 15 -15.36 21.20 13.28
N SER A 16 -15.58 22.07 14.28
CA SER A 16 -15.33 23.50 14.11
C SER A 16 -13.86 23.78 13.85
N TRP A 17 -12.95 23.17 14.61
CA TRP A 17 -11.51 23.29 14.40
C TRP A 17 -11.07 22.78 13.03
N MET A 18 -11.68 21.70 12.55
CA MET A 18 -11.27 21.02 11.31
C MET A 18 -11.83 21.67 10.05
N ILE A 19 -13.02 22.32 10.14
CA ILE A 19 -13.76 22.84 8.98
C ILE A 19 -13.95 24.36 9.05
N LEU A 20 -14.50 24.88 10.17
CA LEU A 20 -14.88 26.29 10.26
C LEU A 20 -13.68 27.22 10.45
N ASP A 21 -12.76 26.85 11.34
CA ASP A 21 -11.57 27.64 11.64
C ASP A 21 -10.36 27.22 10.77
N ALA A 22 -10.57 26.29 9.85
CA ALA A 22 -9.51 25.71 9.04
C ALA A 22 -9.02 26.66 7.95
N THR A 23 -7.70 26.74 7.78
CA THR A 23 -7.07 27.46 6.68
C THR A 23 -6.94 26.55 5.47
N ILE A 24 -7.76 26.77 4.43
CA ILE A 24 -7.84 25.95 3.22
C ILE A 24 -7.09 26.59 2.06
N SER A 25 -6.97 27.92 2.03
CA SER A 25 -6.38 28.70 0.93
C SER A 25 -5.00 29.23 1.30
N GLY A 26 -4.03 28.98 0.41
CA GLY A 26 -2.65 29.44 0.55
C GLY A 26 -1.68 28.56 -0.25
N ASP A 27 -0.53 29.10 -0.61
CA ASP A 27 0.51 28.37 -1.38
C ASP A 27 1.76 28.07 -0.54
N SER A 28 1.79 28.49 0.73
CA SER A 28 2.90 28.24 1.65
C SER A 28 2.41 27.84 3.05
N LYS A 29 3.30 27.24 3.82
CA LYS A 29 3.06 26.89 5.23
C LYS A 29 2.76 28.11 6.11
N ASP A 30 3.28 29.29 5.70
CA ASP A 30 3.16 30.52 6.48
C ASP A 30 1.76 31.16 6.36
N ALA A 31 0.93 30.64 5.45
CA ALA A 31 -0.49 31.04 5.36
C ALA A 31 -1.34 30.53 6.55
N CYS A 32 -0.79 29.61 7.35
CA CYS A 32 -1.47 29.06 8.52
C CYS A 32 -1.28 29.95 9.76
N THR A 33 -2.03 31.05 9.81
CA THR A 33 -2.01 31.99 10.93
C THR A 33 -3.16 31.77 11.93
N GLY A 34 -4.10 30.87 11.62
CA GLY A 34 -5.29 30.60 12.43
C GLY A 34 -5.06 29.55 13.52
N THR A 35 -6.03 29.47 14.43
CA THR A 35 -6.08 28.47 15.51
C THR A 35 -6.64 27.12 15.07
N GLY A 36 -7.18 27.04 13.84
CA GLY A 36 -7.79 25.85 13.26
C GLY A 36 -6.82 24.94 12.51
N ALA A 37 -7.34 23.88 11.91
CA ALA A 37 -6.57 22.94 11.12
C ALA A 37 -5.98 23.60 9.87
N CYS A 38 -4.71 23.32 9.59
CA CYS A 38 -4.02 23.85 8.42
C CYS A 38 -4.03 22.88 7.26
N TRP A 39 -5.07 22.90 6.43
CA TRP A 39 -5.16 22.05 5.23
C TRP A 39 -4.20 22.49 4.13
N THR A 40 -3.83 23.76 4.11
CA THR A 40 -2.82 24.31 3.19
C THR A 40 -1.49 23.59 3.34
N TYR A 41 -1.06 23.29 4.57
CA TYR A 41 0.16 22.54 4.84
C TYR A 41 0.10 21.14 4.22
N ILE A 42 -1.03 20.44 4.40
CA ILE A 42 -1.24 19.12 3.80
C ILE A 42 -1.20 19.18 2.28
N LYS A 43 -1.86 20.18 1.65
CA LYS A 43 -1.86 20.38 0.21
C LYS A 43 -0.45 20.58 -0.36
N VAL A 44 0.35 21.44 0.27
CA VAL A 44 1.72 21.76 -0.16
C VAL A 44 2.64 20.55 -0.04
N TRP A 45 2.52 19.82 1.08
CA TRP A 45 3.38 18.66 1.35
C TRP A 45 2.85 17.34 0.83
N PHE A 46 1.59 17.29 0.35
CA PHE A 46 0.94 16.07 -0.11
C PHE A 46 1.74 15.35 -1.19
N ARG A 47 2.28 16.10 -2.15
CA ARG A 47 3.12 15.54 -3.21
C ARG A 47 4.35 14.84 -2.65
N ARG A 48 5.05 15.47 -1.70
CA ARG A 48 6.22 14.88 -1.05
C ARG A 48 5.86 13.69 -0.16
N PHE A 49 4.70 13.75 0.49
CA PHE A 49 4.18 12.64 1.27
C PHE A 49 3.84 11.42 0.40
N MET A 50 3.23 11.64 -0.77
CA MET A 50 2.87 10.56 -1.70
C MET A 50 4.09 9.95 -2.41
N TYR A 51 4.96 10.79 -2.95
CA TYR A 51 6.04 10.36 -3.86
C TYR A 51 7.43 10.40 -3.24
N GLY A 52 7.59 10.93 -2.04
CA GLY A 52 8.88 11.06 -1.38
C GLY A 52 9.83 12.00 -2.11
N MET A 53 11.02 11.51 -2.42
CA MET A 53 12.07 12.26 -3.15
C MET A 53 12.09 11.93 -4.65
N TYR A 54 11.10 11.20 -5.15
CA TYR A 54 11.01 10.83 -6.55
C TYR A 54 10.89 12.08 -7.45
N PRO A 55 11.61 12.15 -8.60
CA PRO A 55 11.60 13.32 -9.47
C PRO A 55 10.19 13.67 -9.97
N ASN A 56 9.84 14.96 -9.90
CA ASN A 56 8.49 15.45 -10.22
C ASN A 56 8.06 15.12 -11.66
N GLU A 57 9.01 15.12 -12.59
CA GLU A 57 8.78 14.83 -14.02
C GLU A 57 8.29 13.39 -14.25
N PHE A 58 8.60 12.48 -13.34
CA PHE A 58 8.33 11.05 -13.49
C PHE A 58 7.23 10.52 -12.58
N HIS A 59 6.52 11.37 -11.82
CA HIS A 59 5.40 10.94 -10.97
C HIS A 59 4.33 10.14 -11.72
N TRP A 60 4.14 10.42 -13.01
CA TRP A 60 3.22 9.69 -13.87
C TRP A 60 3.54 8.19 -13.94
N ARG A 61 4.82 7.80 -13.84
CA ARG A 61 5.26 6.40 -13.87
C ARG A 61 4.72 5.63 -12.66
N ILE A 62 4.80 6.23 -11.47
CA ILE A 62 4.27 5.64 -10.23
C ILE A 62 2.76 5.45 -10.36
N ASN A 63 2.04 6.49 -10.81
CA ASN A 63 0.59 6.42 -10.99
C ASN A 63 0.21 5.33 -12.01
N THR A 64 0.91 5.28 -13.14
CA THR A 64 0.68 4.28 -14.18
C THR A 64 0.97 2.86 -13.65
N ALA A 65 2.04 2.67 -12.89
CA ALA A 65 2.36 1.39 -12.27
C ALA A 65 1.25 0.92 -11.34
N PHE A 66 0.73 1.79 -10.47
CA PHE A 66 -0.40 1.46 -9.59
C PHE A 66 -1.67 1.12 -10.36
N ILE A 67 -2.01 1.92 -11.36
CA ILE A 67 -3.19 1.65 -12.20
C ILE A 67 -3.07 0.30 -12.91
N LEU A 68 -1.90 -0.01 -13.49
CA LEU A 68 -1.66 -1.29 -14.14
C LEU A 68 -1.73 -2.48 -13.17
N VAL A 69 -1.14 -2.37 -11.99
CA VAL A 69 -1.19 -3.42 -10.97
C VAL A 69 -2.63 -3.66 -10.51
N ILE A 70 -3.40 -2.62 -10.28
CA ILE A 70 -4.82 -2.73 -9.92
C ILE A 70 -5.62 -3.36 -11.07
N ALA A 71 -5.42 -2.91 -12.30
CA ALA A 71 -6.08 -3.45 -13.48
C ALA A 71 -5.77 -4.94 -13.68
N LEU A 72 -4.51 -5.34 -13.52
CA LEU A 72 -4.08 -6.75 -13.55
C LEU A 72 -4.77 -7.56 -12.44
N GLY A 73 -4.95 -7.00 -11.25
CA GLY A 73 -5.71 -7.65 -10.17
C GLY A 73 -7.16 -7.93 -10.56
N PHE A 74 -7.80 -7.02 -11.30
CA PHE A 74 -9.17 -7.22 -11.79
C PHE A 74 -9.30 -8.23 -12.93
N VAL A 75 -8.23 -8.54 -13.66
CA VAL A 75 -8.27 -9.53 -14.76
C VAL A 75 -8.82 -10.87 -14.28
N GLY A 76 -8.44 -11.33 -13.10
CA GLY A 76 -8.95 -12.58 -12.52
C GLY A 76 -10.47 -12.59 -12.30
N TYR A 77 -11.06 -11.42 -12.01
CA TYR A 77 -12.53 -11.30 -11.87
C TYR A 77 -13.27 -11.51 -13.18
N PHE A 78 -12.68 -11.08 -14.30
CA PHE A 78 -13.27 -11.22 -15.64
C PHE A 78 -12.92 -12.54 -16.33
N MET A 79 -12.20 -13.45 -15.67
CA MET A 79 -11.85 -14.76 -16.26
C MET A 79 -13.10 -15.61 -16.48
N LYS A 80 -13.13 -16.27 -17.66
CA LYS A 80 -14.20 -17.22 -18.02
C LYS A 80 -14.25 -18.39 -17.03
N GLU A 81 -15.43 -18.99 -16.86
CA GLU A 81 -15.68 -20.11 -15.95
C GLU A 81 -14.67 -21.27 -16.14
N ASN A 82 -14.32 -21.58 -17.39
CA ASN A 82 -13.38 -22.66 -17.71
C ASN A 82 -11.94 -22.39 -17.22
N LEU A 83 -11.57 -21.11 -17.04
CA LEU A 83 -10.28 -20.69 -16.55
C LEU A 83 -10.25 -20.43 -15.04
N LYS A 84 -11.40 -20.35 -14.39
CA LYS A 84 -11.49 -20.11 -12.95
C LYS A 84 -10.75 -21.15 -12.10
N LYS A 85 -10.60 -22.37 -12.59
CA LYS A 85 -9.78 -23.40 -11.92
C LYS A 85 -8.30 -23.00 -11.75
N TYR A 86 -7.79 -22.12 -12.62
CA TYR A 86 -6.42 -21.61 -12.55
C TYR A 86 -6.28 -20.29 -11.79
N LEU A 87 -7.35 -19.82 -11.21
CA LEU A 87 -7.40 -18.52 -10.53
C LEU A 87 -6.41 -18.46 -9.35
N ALA A 88 -6.29 -19.54 -8.60
CA ALA A 88 -5.32 -19.65 -7.51
C ALA A 88 -3.88 -19.53 -8.02
N LEU A 89 -3.55 -20.24 -9.11
CA LEU A 89 -2.24 -20.17 -9.75
C LEU A 89 -1.94 -18.76 -10.28
N TYR A 90 -2.95 -18.11 -10.86
CA TYR A 90 -2.85 -16.73 -11.34
C TYR A 90 -2.48 -15.78 -10.19
N TYR A 91 -3.24 -15.76 -9.10
CA TYR A 91 -3.01 -14.82 -8.00
C TYR A 91 -1.78 -15.13 -7.15
N VAL A 92 -1.36 -16.39 -7.05
CA VAL A 92 -0.22 -16.78 -6.21
C VAL A 92 1.10 -16.66 -6.95
N ILE A 93 1.14 -16.91 -8.25
CA ILE A 93 2.40 -16.96 -9.01
C ILE A 93 2.45 -15.91 -10.12
N ILE A 94 1.49 -15.88 -11.03
CA ILE A 94 1.56 -15.06 -12.24
C ILE A 94 1.42 -13.58 -11.91
N TYR A 95 0.41 -13.23 -11.13
CA TYR A 95 0.11 -11.84 -10.77
C TYR A 95 1.23 -11.16 -9.99
N PRO A 96 1.83 -11.76 -8.94
CA PRO A 96 2.95 -11.14 -8.22
C PRO A 96 4.19 -10.92 -9.10
N VAL A 97 4.49 -11.87 -9.97
CA VAL A 97 5.66 -11.77 -10.87
C VAL A 97 5.45 -10.64 -11.88
N ILE A 98 4.29 -10.58 -12.52
CA ILE A 98 3.98 -9.50 -13.47
C ILE A 98 3.93 -8.16 -12.75
N ALA A 99 3.28 -8.07 -11.58
CA ALA A 99 3.22 -6.85 -10.79
C ALA A 99 4.62 -6.35 -10.39
N TYR A 100 5.51 -7.26 -9.97
CA TYR A 100 6.90 -6.91 -9.68
C TYR A 100 7.63 -6.36 -10.91
N LEU A 101 7.52 -7.02 -12.05
CA LEU A 101 8.15 -6.56 -13.29
C LEU A 101 7.62 -5.18 -13.72
N VAL A 102 6.30 -4.99 -13.68
CA VAL A 102 5.66 -3.70 -14.00
C VAL A 102 6.18 -2.60 -13.09
N ILE A 103 6.16 -2.82 -11.77
CA ILE A 103 6.63 -1.84 -10.79
C ILE A 103 8.12 -1.55 -11.01
N TYR A 104 8.95 -2.58 -11.12
CA TYR A 104 10.39 -2.43 -11.25
C TYR A 104 10.75 -1.67 -12.53
N TYR A 105 10.28 -2.10 -13.70
CA TYR A 105 10.66 -1.48 -14.98
C TYR A 105 10.07 -0.08 -15.17
N LEU A 106 8.85 0.19 -14.69
CA LEU A 106 8.28 1.53 -14.80
C LEU A 106 8.95 2.52 -13.84
N ILE A 107 9.13 2.13 -12.59
CA ILE A 107 9.58 3.06 -11.56
C ILE A 107 11.10 3.25 -11.61
N SER A 108 11.89 2.18 -11.76
CA SER A 108 13.35 2.30 -11.93
C SER A 108 13.72 2.91 -13.29
N GLY A 109 12.96 2.61 -14.34
CA GLY A 109 13.36 2.96 -15.70
C GLY A 109 14.54 2.14 -16.21
N GLY A 110 15.40 2.75 -17.02
CA GLY A 110 16.58 2.09 -17.60
C GLY A 110 16.28 1.18 -18.80
N SER A 111 15.02 0.83 -19.02
CA SER A 111 14.53 0.07 -20.17
C SER A 111 13.53 0.90 -20.97
N PHE A 112 13.31 0.56 -22.22
CA PHE A 112 12.35 1.26 -23.11
C PHE A 112 12.59 2.77 -23.27
N GLY A 113 13.86 3.23 -23.16
CA GLY A 113 14.19 4.65 -23.28
C GLY A 113 13.80 5.51 -22.07
N LEU A 114 13.38 4.90 -20.97
CA LEU A 114 13.07 5.60 -19.74
C LEU A 114 14.36 5.94 -18.98
N GLN A 115 14.49 7.18 -18.51
CA GLN A 115 15.62 7.56 -17.66
C GLN A 115 15.65 6.73 -16.37
N TRP A 116 16.85 6.32 -15.99
CA TRP A 116 17.06 5.56 -14.75
C TRP A 116 16.80 6.43 -13.53
N VAL A 117 16.03 5.93 -12.59
CA VAL A 117 15.82 6.56 -11.28
C VAL A 117 16.31 5.60 -10.22
N GLU A 118 17.24 6.05 -9.41
CA GLU A 118 17.83 5.26 -8.35
C GLU A 118 16.79 4.88 -7.29
N THR A 119 16.87 3.64 -6.80
CA THR A 119 15.93 3.14 -5.78
C THR A 119 15.98 3.92 -4.47
N GLY A 120 17.10 4.58 -4.17
CA GLY A 120 17.25 5.50 -3.04
C GLY A 120 16.33 6.74 -3.10
N ALA A 121 15.87 7.11 -4.31
CA ALA A 121 14.91 8.20 -4.49
C ALA A 121 13.45 7.75 -4.29
N TRP A 122 13.19 6.44 -4.24
CA TRP A 122 11.86 5.91 -3.97
C TRP A 122 11.47 6.20 -2.52
N GLY A 123 10.28 6.72 -2.32
CA GLY A 123 9.89 7.09 -0.97
C GLY A 123 8.41 7.42 -0.85
N GLY A 124 8.07 7.96 0.31
CA GLY A 124 6.71 8.35 0.63
C GLY A 124 5.74 7.18 0.75
N LEU A 125 4.47 7.50 0.68
CA LEU A 125 3.37 6.54 0.81
C LEU A 125 3.39 5.49 -0.32
N SER A 126 3.85 5.86 -1.52
CA SER A 126 3.95 4.95 -2.66
C SER A 126 4.88 3.77 -2.39
N LEU A 127 6.05 3.99 -1.78
CA LEU A 127 6.95 2.92 -1.39
C LEU A 127 6.31 2.00 -0.33
N THR A 128 5.64 2.60 0.65
CA THR A 128 4.93 1.84 1.68
C THR A 128 3.86 0.93 1.09
N PHE A 129 3.09 1.41 0.11
CA PHE A 129 2.12 0.59 -0.59
C PHE A 129 2.77 -0.56 -1.38
N ILE A 130 3.88 -0.30 -2.07
CA ILE A 130 4.61 -1.33 -2.81
C ILE A 130 5.08 -2.44 -1.86
N VAL A 131 5.75 -2.06 -0.78
CA VAL A 131 6.28 -3.03 0.20
C VAL A 131 5.12 -3.81 0.86
N SER A 132 4.06 -3.12 1.30
CA SER A 132 2.89 -3.77 1.92
C SER A 132 2.20 -4.74 0.98
N PHE A 133 2.07 -4.37 -0.29
CA PHE A 133 1.48 -5.21 -1.32
C PHE A 133 2.25 -6.53 -1.49
N PHE A 134 3.58 -6.46 -1.64
CA PHE A 134 4.40 -7.67 -1.75
C PHE A 134 4.42 -8.48 -0.46
N CYS A 135 4.49 -7.83 0.70
CA CYS A 135 4.40 -8.53 1.98
C CYS A 135 3.10 -9.34 2.09
N LEU A 136 1.95 -8.76 1.76
CA LEU A 136 0.67 -9.46 1.81
C LEU A 136 0.63 -10.66 0.84
N ILE A 137 1.11 -10.48 -0.39
CA ILE A 137 1.15 -11.55 -1.40
C ILE A 137 2.01 -12.72 -0.94
N PHE A 138 3.17 -12.46 -0.33
CA PHE A 138 4.06 -13.53 0.14
C PHE A 138 3.62 -14.14 1.47
N CYS A 139 3.10 -13.32 2.40
CA CYS A 139 2.63 -13.81 3.69
C CYS A 139 1.45 -14.77 3.59
N PHE A 140 0.52 -14.52 2.64
CA PHE A 140 -0.67 -15.35 2.50
C PHE A 140 -0.35 -16.82 2.12
N PRO A 141 0.40 -17.12 1.04
CA PRO A 141 0.75 -18.50 0.70
C PRO A 141 1.66 -19.14 1.76
N LEU A 142 2.59 -18.38 2.34
CA LEU A 142 3.43 -18.90 3.43
C LEU A 142 2.57 -19.30 4.63
N GLY A 143 1.61 -18.48 5.02
CA GLY A 143 0.67 -18.80 6.10
C GLY A 143 -0.12 -20.08 5.82
N MET A 144 -0.59 -20.28 4.58
CA MET A 144 -1.27 -21.50 4.18
C MET A 144 -0.35 -22.74 4.24
N ILE A 145 0.89 -22.62 3.76
CA ILE A 145 1.87 -23.71 3.81
C ILE A 145 2.13 -24.14 5.26
N PHE A 146 2.35 -23.21 6.17
CA PHE A 146 2.56 -23.51 7.59
C PHE A 146 1.31 -24.07 8.28
N ALA A 147 0.14 -23.55 7.93
CA ALA A 147 -1.12 -24.07 8.46
C ALA A 147 -1.39 -25.53 8.03
N LEU A 148 -1.11 -25.85 6.76
CA LEU A 148 -1.19 -27.23 6.25
C LEU A 148 -0.08 -28.12 6.82
N GLY A 149 1.15 -27.59 6.91
CA GLY A 149 2.28 -28.29 7.52
C GLY A 149 2.02 -28.74 8.96
N ARG A 150 1.33 -27.92 9.73
CA ARG A 150 0.91 -28.28 11.10
C ARG A 150 -0.01 -29.50 11.14
N ARG A 151 -0.79 -29.76 10.09
CA ARG A 151 -1.69 -30.91 9.96
C ARG A 151 -1.04 -32.10 9.25
N SER A 152 0.21 -31.99 8.82
CA SER A 152 0.92 -33.04 8.09
C SER A 152 1.16 -34.27 8.99
N ASN A 153 1.12 -35.46 8.38
CA ASN A 153 1.49 -36.71 9.02
C ASN A 153 3.01 -36.91 9.12
N LEU A 154 3.80 -36.07 8.42
CA LEU A 154 5.25 -36.11 8.47
C LEU A 154 5.76 -35.35 9.70
N PRO A 155 6.44 -36.03 10.66
CA PRO A 155 6.80 -35.41 11.94
C PRO A 155 7.72 -34.21 11.77
N ALA A 156 8.68 -34.25 10.85
CA ALA A 156 9.61 -33.16 10.60
C ALA A 156 8.89 -31.86 10.15
N ILE A 157 8.00 -31.98 9.16
CA ILE A 157 7.23 -30.82 8.62
C ILE A 157 6.33 -30.25 9.70
N LYS A 158 5.67 -31.12 10.49
CA LYS A 158 4.79 -30.73 11.57
C LYS A 158 5.54 -29.92 12.63
N TYR A 159 6.69 -30.43 13.13
CA TYR A 159 7.46 -29.74 14.16
C TYR A 159 8.03 -28.42 13.67
N ILE A 160 8.57 -28.34 12.46
CA ILE A 160 9.08 -27.09 11.88
C ILE A 160 7.95 -26.06 11.78
N SER A 161 6.78 -26.47 11.29
CA SER A 161 5.63 -25.56 11.15
C SER A 161 5.12 -25.06 12.51
N ILE A 162 5.07 -25.92 13.52
CA ILE A 162 4.67 -25.56 14.88
C ILE A 162 5.69 -24.58 15.47
N CYS A 163 6.98 -24.89 15.43
CA CYS A 163 8.02 -24.01 15.94
C CYS A 163 7.99 -22.63 15.31
N TYR A 164 7.84 -22.57 13.97
CA TYR A 164 7.74 -21.31 13.26
C TYR A 164 6.52 -20.49 13.70
N ILE A 165 5.34 -21.11 13.77
CA ILE A 165 4.10 -20.43 14.19
C ILE A 165 4.20 -19.94 15.64
N GLU A 166 4.69 -20.76 16.56
CA GLU A 166 4.80 -20.38 17.97
C GLU A 166 5.86 -19.28 18.18
N PHE A 167 6.97 -19.32 17.45
CA PHE A 167 7.99 -18.28 17.51
C PHE A 167 7.44 -16.88 17.13
N TRP A 168 6.62 -16.80 16.07
CA TRP A 168 6.05 -15.52 15.63
C TRP A 168 4.78 -15.12 16.39
N ARG A 169 4.18 -16.06 17.10
CA ARG A 169 2.98 -15.79 17.91
C ARG A 169 3.32 -15.08 19.24
N GLY A 170 4.55 -15.19 19.70
CA GLY A 170 5.03 -14.61 20.95
C GLY A 170 4.64 -15.41 22.14
#